data_78bb6cd8eeb68d6c2b5df602dc94be5a
#
_entry.id   78bb6cd8eeb68d6c2b5df602dc94be5a
#
_cell.length_a   1.000
_cell.length_b   1.000
_cell.length_c   1.000
_cell.angle_alpha   90.00
_cell.angle_beta   90.00
_cell.angle_gamma   90.00
#
_symmetry.space_group_name_H-M   'P 1'
#
loop_
_entity.id
_entity.type
_entity.pdbx_description
1 polymer ?
#
loop_
_entity_poly.entity_id
_entity_poly.type
_entity_poly.pdbx_seq_one_letter_code
_entity_poly.pdbx_strand_id
1 'polypeptide(L)'
;MQTNSQNNTISQRKPKRKFNFIDFLVFLVVIAIVGILVYVFSPWAHLEKLWVNNKIELAYYVEVKDVDINFVDNIKKGDQVINSITKNSLGSVVETSIEKAYVYDYVEDAQGGITCVRSEQPNKFNVTIKILANAEYEEGVGYSVNGSRIAIGEPLDIRLPKFTWSGYCTQMYE
;
A
#
# COMPACT_ATOMS: atom_id res chain seq x y z
N MET A 1 75.08 -32.56 44.48
CA MET A 1 74.16 -33.61 43.99
C MET A 1 73.06 -32.93 43.24
N GLN A 2 73.17 -32.86 41.90
CA GLN A 2 72.21 -32.25 41.04
C GLN A 2 71.35 -33.35 40.42
N THR A 3 70.07 -33.30 40.64
CA THR A 3 69.09 -34.21 40.03
C THR A 3 68.41 -33.46 38.90
N ASN A 4 68.73 -33.89 37.67
CA ASN A 4 68.19 -33.40 36.42
C ASN A 4 66.77 -34.02 36.18
N SER A 5 65.71 -33.26 36.26
CA SER A 5 64.37 -33.70 35.92
C SER A 5 64.09 -33.37 34.44
N GLN A 6 64.13 -34.38 33.56
CA GLN A 6 63.79 -34.25 32.16
C GLN A 6 62.23 -34.29 32.01
N ASN A 7 61.65 -33.16 31.64
CA ASN A 7 60.27 -33.08 31.22
C ASN A 7 60.05 -33.61 29.77
N ASN A 8 59.59 -34.84 29.66
CA ASN A 8 59.17 -35.41 28.39
C ASN A 8 57.79 -34.80 27.98
N THR A 9 57.84 -33.77 27.15
CA THR A 9 56.61 -33.24 26.49
C THR A 9 56.23 -34.15 25.33
N ILE A 10 55.24 -35.04 25.55
CA ILE A 10 54.63 -35.88 24.48
C ILE A 10 53.81 -35.00 23.61
N SER A 11 54.32 -34.61 22.44
CA SER A 11 53.58 -33.92 21.40
C SER A 11 52.57 -34.90 20.79
N GLN A 12 51.31 -34.78 21.17
CA GLN A 12 50.19 -35.50 20.54
C GLN A 12 49.98 -34.93 19.13
N ARG A 13 50.47 -35.60 18.11
CA ARG A 13 50.11 -35.33 16.70
C ARG A 13 48.67 -35.71 16.47
N LYS A 14 47.77 -34.72 16.28
CA LYS A 14 46.38 -34.94 15.85
C LYS A 14 46.40 -35.72 14.53
N PRO A 15 45.65 -36.83 14.42
CA PRO A 15 45.56 -37.59 13.18
C PRO A 15 44.98 -36.70 12.08
N LYS A 16 45.68 -36.58 10.94
CA LYS A 16 45.17 -35.94 9.74
C LYS A 16 44.03 -36.83 9.20
N ARG A 17 42.76 -36.39 9.38
CA ARG A 17 41.62 -37.07 8.75
C ARG A 17 41.81 -37.05 7.24
N LYS A 18 41.93 -38.23 6.64
CA LYS A 18 41.93 -38.39 5.19
C LYS A 18 40.48 -38.23 4.72
N PHE A 19 40.22 -37.26 3.89
CA PHE A 19 38.92 -37.05 3.28
C PHE A 19 38.59 -38.24 2.39
N ASN A 20 37.55 -39.01 2.72
CA ASN A 20 37.17 -40.17 1.96
C ASN A 20 36.11 -39.74 0.89
N PHE A 21 36.09 -40.43 -0.23
CA PHE A 21 35.10 -40.20 -1.30
C PHE A 21 33.66 -40.23 -0.77
N ILE A 22 33.41 -41.02 0.27
CA ILE A 22 32.10 -41.10 0.95
C ILE A 22 31.76 -39.79 1.65
N ASP A 23 32.72 -39.12 2.30
CA ASP A 23 32.53 -37.81 2.97
C ASP A 23 32.14 -36.74 1.95
N PHE A 24 32.74 -36.79 0.75
CA PHE A 24 32.40 -35.88 -0.35
C PHE A 24 30.98 -36.11 -0.85
N LEU A 25 30.54 -37.36 -0.99
CA LEU A 25 29.22 -37.72 -1.45
C LEU A 25 28.13 -37.32 -0.44
N VAL A 26 28.40 -37.52 0.86
CA VAL A 26 27.53 -37.07 1.95
C VAL A 26 27.41 -35.53 1.95
N PHE A 27 28.50 -34.83 1.77
CA PHE A 27 28.50 -33.35 1.69
C PHE A 27 27.67 -32.84 0.52
N LEU A 28 27.75 -33.51 -0.64
CA LEU A 28 26.98 -33.16 -1.83
C LEU A 28 25.47 -33.37 -1.61
N VAL A 29 25.09 -34.47 -0.93
CA VAL A 29 23.67 -34.74 -0.56
C VAL A 29 23.15 -33.68 0.42
N VAL A 30 23.95 -33.29 1.42
CA VAL A 30 23.57 -32.24 2.38
C VAL A 30 23.35 -30.91 1.66
N ILE A 31 24.25 -30.53 0.73
CA ILE A 31 24.08 -29.30 -0.07
C ILE A 31 22.80 -29.37 -0.91
N ALA A 32 22.50 -30.51 -1.54
CA ALA A 32 21.29 -30.67 -2.31
C ALA A 32 20.01 -30.51 -1.43
N ILE A 33 19.99 -31.11 -0.24
CA ILE A 33 18.88 -30.96 0.71
C ILE A 33 18.73 -29.52 1.15
N VAL A 34 19.84 -28.84 1.51
CA VAL A 34 19.81 -27.41 1.90
C VAL A 34 19.33 -26.56 0.73
N GLY A 35 19.78 -26.83 -0.50
CA GLY A 35 19.32 -26.14 -1.71
C GLY A 35 17.82 -26.28 -1.94
N ILE A 36 17.26 -27.49 -1.76
CA ILE A 36 15.83 -27.73 -1.86
C ILE A 36 15.06 -26.99 -0.75
N LEU A 37 15.55 -27.02 0.48
CA LEU A 37 14.94 -26.29 1.59
C LEU A 37 14.95 -24.78 1.35
N VAL A 38 16.06 -24.24 0.89
CA VAL A 38 16.18 -22.82 0.53
C VAL A 38 15.22 -22.50 -0.64
N TYR A 39 15.10 -23.35 -1.63
CA TYR A 39 14.17 -23.16 -2.75
C TYR A 39 12.70 -23.18 -2.31
N VAL A 40 12.31 -24.12 -1.44
CA VAL A 40 10.92 -24.30 -0.99
C VAL A 40 10.53 -23.26 0.07
N PHE A 41 11.44 -22.92 0.99
CA PHE A 41 11.16 -21.99 2.10
C PHE A 41 11.66 -20.55 1.86
N SER A 42 12.43 -20.32 0.79
CA SER A 42 12.89 -18.98 0.49
C SER A 42 11.75 -18.16 -0.12
N PRO A 43 11.52 -16.93 0.37
CA PRO A 43 10.59 -15.99 -0.26
C PRO A 43 11.07 -15.50 -1.64
N TRP A 44 12.08 -16.13 -2.21
CA TRP A 44 12.66 -15.76 -3.51
C TRP A 44 11.69 -15.98 -4.69
N ALA A 45 10.68 -16.82 -4.54
CA ALA A 45 9.58 -16.92 -5.51
C ALA A 45 8.77 -15.61 -5.61
N HIS A 46 8.90 -14.72 -4.62
CA HIS A 46 8.30 -13.37 -4.65
C HIS A 46 9.29 -12.29 -5.10
N LEU A 47 10.56 -12.60 -5.35
CA LEU A 47 11.55 -11.61 -5.79
C LEU A 47 11.31 -11.12 -7.21
N GLU A 48 10.62 -11.86 -8.06
CA GLU A 48 10.19 -11.35 -9.37
C GLU A 48 9.27 -10.14 -9.23
N LYS A 49 8.41 -10.10 -8.22
CA LYS A 49 7.57 -8.92 -7.91
C LYS A 49 8.38 -7.70 -7.45
N LEU A 50 9.57 -7.88 -6.87
CA LEU A 50 10.40 -6.78 -6.39
C LEU A 50 11.17 -6.05 -7.50
N TRP A 51 11.33 -6.66 -8.66
CA TRP A 51 12.12 -6.11 -9.77
C TRP A 51 11.26 -5.51 -10.88
N VAL A 52 9.97 -5.84 -10.95
CA VAL A 52 9.06 -5.19 -11.89
C VAL A 52 8.48 -3.96 -11.20
N ASN A 53 9.11 -2.83 -11.46
CA ASN A 53 8.66 -1.53 -10.94
C ASN A 53 7.48 -1.05 -11.81
N ASN A 54 6.34 -1.74 -11.73
CA ASN A 54 5.10 -1.40 -12.44
C ASN A 54 4.39 -0.21 -11.79
N LYS A 55 5.16 0.83 -11.44
CA LYS A 55 4.57 2.07 -10.94
C LYS A 55 4.06 2.87 -12.14
N ILE A 56 2.77 3.04 -12.17
CA ILE A 56 2.05 3.82 -13.17
C ILE A 56 1.60 5.11 -12.49
N GLU A 57 1.75 6.23 -13.19
CA GLU A 57 1.18 7.48 -12.71
C GLU A 57 -0.35 7.42 -12.88
N LEU A 58 -1.07 7.42 -11.77
CA LEU A 58 -2.51 7.31 -11.71
C LEU A 58 -3.11 8.62 -11.23
N ALA A 59 -3.98 9.20 -12.05
CA ALA A 59 -4.85 10.29 -11.65
C ALA A 59 -6.24 9.73 -11.29
N TYR A 60 -6.72 10.00 -10.09
CA TYR A 60 -8.05 9.57 -9.67
C TYR A 60 -8.80 10.67 -8.92
N TYR A 61 -10.11 10.59 -8.93
CA TYR A 61 -11.00 11.58 -8.37
C TYR A 61 -11.74 11.02 -7.17
N VAL A 62 -11.69 11.74 -6.07
CA VAL A 62 -12.42 11.41 -4.85
C VAL A 62 -13.49 12.45 -4.61
N GLU A 63 -14.75 12.03 -4.61
CA GLU A 63 -15.89 12.86 -4.27
C GLU A 63 -16.17 12.77 -2.78
N VAL A 64 -16.24 13.92 -2.14
CA VAL A 64 -16.61 14.11 -0.74
C VAL A 64 -17.90 14.92 -0.70
N LYS A 65 -18.96 14.37 -0.09
CA LYS A 65 -20.32 14.98 -0.09
C LYS A 65 -20.65 15.72 1.18
N ASP A 66 -21.53 16.68 1.07
CA ASP A 66 -22.18 17.41 2.17
C ASP A 66 -21.19 18.11 3.14
N VAL A 67 -20.06 18.57 2.60
CA VAL A 67 -19.04 19.27 3.39
C VAL A 67 -19.37 20.75 3.60
N ASP A 68 -18.87 21.29 4.69
CA ASP A 68 -18.97 22.71 5.01
C ASP A 68 -18.00 23.56 4.18
N ILE A 69 -18.28 24.86 4.02
CA ILE A 69 -17.41 25.80 3.29
C ILE A 69 -15.98 25.82 3.86
N ASN A 70 -15.82 25.70 5.16
CA ASN A 70 -14.50 25.65 5.79
C ASN A 70 -13.63 24.47 5.35
N PHE A 71 -14.24 23.36 4.93
CA PHE A 71 -13.53 22.24 4.35
C PHE A 71 -12.93 22.64 2.99
N VAL A 72 -13.73 23.28 2.16
CA VAL A 72 -13.38 23.69 0.80
C VAL A 72 -12.21 24.67 0.78
N ASP A 73 -12.27 25.72 1.59
CA ASP A 73 -11.30 26.82 1.59
C ASP A 73 -9.90 26.41 2.05
N ASN A 74 -9.80 25.24 2.66
CA ASN A 74 -8.55 24.76 3.23
C ASN A 74 -7.87 23.64 2.43
N ILE A 75 -8.43 23.21 1.31
CA ILE A 75 -7.77 22.28 0.38
C ILE A 75 -6.90 23.06 -0.58
N LYS A 76 -5.63 22.69 -0.67
CA LYS A 76 -4.67 23.37 -1.55
C LYS A 76 -4.06 22.39 -2.53
N LYS A 77 -3.83 22.86 -3.76
CA LYS A 77 -3.01 22.14 -4.73
C LYS A 77 -1.63 21.84 -4.13
N GLY A 78 -1.19 20.58 -4.24
CA GLY A 78 0.05 20.08 -3.66
C GLY A 78 -0.09 19.51 -2.25
N ASP A 79 -1.24 19.64 -1.60
CA ASP A 79 -1.47 19.01 -0.30
C ASP A 79 -1.31 17.49 -0.41
N GLN A 80 -0.60 16.91 0.56
CA GLN A 80 -0.44 15.46 0.64
C GLN A 80 -1.74 14.84 1.15
N VAL A 81 -2.21 13.84 0.42
CA VAL A 81 -3.35 13.02 0.80
C VAL A 81 -2.84 11.74 1.43
N ILE A 82 -3.33 11.44 2.62
CA ILE A 82 -2.93 10.27 3.40
C ILE A 82 -4.18 9.45 3.70
N ASN A 83 -4.09 8.13 3.65
CA ASN A 83 -5.15 7.28 4.17
C ASN A 83 -5.26 7.47 5.68
N SER A 84 -6.44 7.83 6.19
CA SER A 84 -6.62 8.18 7.60
C SER A 84 -6.44 6.96 8.53
N ILE A 85 -6.65 5.74 8.03
CA ILE A 85 -6.55 4.48 8.77
C ILE A 85 -5.12 3.95 8.74
N THR A 86 -4.59 3.68 7.52
CA THR A 86 -3.28 3.04 7.34
C THR A 86 -2.11 4.01 7.47
N LYS A 87 -2.36 5.33 7.40
CA LYS A 87 -1.37 6.41 7.39
C LYS A 87 -0.46 6.43 6.16
N ASN A 88 -0.74 5.61 5.16
CA ASN A 88 0.00 5.57 3.92
C ASN A 88 -0.36 6.76 3.02
N SER A 89 0.61 7.25 2.25
CA SER A 89 0.35 8.30 1.27
C SER A 89 -0.53 7.77 0.14
N LEU A 90 -1.55 8.53 -0.21
CA LEU A 90 -2.45 8.30 -1.33
C LEU A 90 -2.12 9.18 -2.54
N GLY A 91 -1.12 10.05 -2.43
CA GLY A 91 -0.70 10.97 -3.48
C GLY A 91 -0.82 12.43 -3.07
N SER A 92 -0.95 13.31 -4.06
CA SER A 92 -1.07 14.76 -3.85
C SER A 92 -2.26 15.35 -4.61
N VAL A 93 -2.84 16.40 -4.05
CA VAL A 93 -3.94 17.15 -4.68
C VAL A 93 -3.42 17.90 -5.90
N VAL A 94 -4.03 17.69 -7.04
CA VAL A 94 -3.72 18.41 -8.30
C VAL A 94 -4.74 19.51 -8.53
N GLU A 95 -6.02 19.20 -8.32
CA GLU A 95 -7.14 20.06 -8.64
C GLU A 95 -8.30 19.75 -7.72
N THR A 96 -9.16 20.74 -7.50
CA THR A 96 -10.37 20.61 -6.69
C THR A 96 -11.53 21.29 -7.40
N SER A 97 -12.63 20.57 -7.60
CA SER A 97 -13.89 21.09 -8.11
C SER A 97 -14.93 21.12 -6.99
N ILE A 98 -15.72 22.17 -6.97
CA ILE A 98 -16.68 22.44 -5.90
C ILE A 98 -18.07 22.65 -6.53
N GLU A 99 -19.04 21.92 -6.04
CA GLU A 99 -20.43 22.06 -6.44
C GLU A 99 -21.30 22.21 -5.21
N LYS A 100 -22.43 22.92 -5.33
CA LYS A 100 -23.43 23.00 -4.26
C LYS A 100 -24.04 21.63 -4.00
N ALA A 101 -24.26 21.29 -2.74
CA ALA A 101 -25.01 20.10 -2.38
C ALA A 101 -26.52 20.32 -2.56
N TYR A 102 -27.21 19.28 -3.01
CA TYR A 102 -28.65 19.31 -3.24
C TYR A 102 -29.31 18.15 -2.51
N VAL A 103 -30.51 18.42 -1.99
CA VAL A 103 -31.44 17.41 -1.49
C VAL A 103 -32.62 17.25 -2.46
N TYR A 104 -33.07 16.04 -2.60
CA TYR A 104 -34.24 15.70 -3.37
C TYR A 104 -35.36 15.34 -2.38
N ASP A 105 -36.37 16.21 -2.32
CA ASP A 105 -37.54 16.01 -1.48
C ASP A 105 -38.76 15.65 -2.33
N TYR A 106 -39.61 14.82 -1.79
CA TYR A 106 -40.90 14.47 -2.43
C TYR A 106 -41.97 15.30 -1.77
N VAL A 107 -42.56 16.19 -2.57
CA VAL A 107 -43.61 17.09 -2.11
C VAL A 107 -44.93 16.71 -2.78
N GLU A 108 -46.00 16.63 -2.00
CA GLU A 108 -47.34 16.44 -2.52
C GLU A 108 -47.88 17.73 -3.14
N ASP A 109 -48.36 17.68 -4.40
CA ASP A 109 -48.93 18.81 -5.06
C ASP A 109 -50.40 19.03 -4.64
N ALA A 110 -51.00 20.14 -5.04
CA ALA A 110 -52.37 20.48 -4.68
C ALA A 110 -53.44 19.50 -5.22
N GLN A 111 -53.07 18.61 -6.12
CA GLN A 111 -53.89 17.58 -6.74
C GLN A 111 -53.66 16.18 -6.16
N GLY A 112 -52.82 16.05 -5.13
CA GLY A 112 -52.45 14.78 -4.50
C GLY A 112 -51.41 13.99 -5.27
N GLY A 113 -50.73 14.59 -6.25
CA GLY A 113 -49.57 14.02 -6.95
C GLY A 113 -48.29 14.22 -6.18
N ILE A 114 -47.35 13.24 -6.27
CA ILE A 114 -46.02 13.35 -5.65
C ILE A 114 -45.02 13.88 -6.68
N THR A 115 -44.43 15.03 -6.40
CA THR A 115 -43.43 15.67 -7.26
C THR A 115 -42.08 15.68 -6.53
N CYS A 116 -41.01 15.26 -7.24
CA CYS A 116 -39.63 15.37 -6.73
C CYS A 116 -39.12 16.79 -6.95
N VAL A 117 -38.76 17.45 -5.85
CA VAL A 117 -38.20 18.81 -5.85
C VAL A 117 -36.75 18.77 -5.44
N ARG A 118 -35.89 19.40 -6.25
CA ARG A 118 -34.47 19.57 -5.95
C ARG A 118 -34.26 20.90 -5.20
N SER A 119 -33.77 20.84 -3.98
CA SER A 119 -33.48 22.00 -3.16
C SER A 119 -32.00 22.11 -2.86
N GLU A 120 -31.40 23.31 -2.93
CA GLU A 120 -30.03 23.54 -2.50
C GLU A 120 -29.92 23.41 -0.98
N GLN A 121 -28.91 22.69 -0.50
CA GLN A 121 -28.57 22.68 0.92
C GLN A 121 -27.78 23.95 1.29
N PRO A 122 -28.24 24.77 2.22
CA PRO A 122 -27.50 25.94 2.66
C PRO A 122 -26.13 25.55 3.26
N ASN A 123 -25.07 26.21 2.80
CA ASN A 123 -23.69 26.04 3.29
C ASN A 123 -23.10 24.61 3.15
N LYS A 124 -23.69 23.77 2.30
CA LYS A 124 -23.18 22.43 1.99
C LYS A 124 -22.71 22.33 0.55
N PHE A 125 -21.62 21.63 0.37
CA PHE A 125 -20.93 21.47 -0.92
C PHE A 125 -20.51 20.03 -1.14
N ASN A 126 -20.51 19.61 -2.39
CA ASN A 126 -19.84 18.41 -2.84
C ASN A 126 -18.50 18.81 -3.43
N VAL A 127 -17.44 18.18 -2.98
CA VAL A 127 -16.07 18.49 -3.40
C VAL A 127 -15.48 17.29 -4.10
N THR A 128 -15.05 17.49 -5.33
CA THR A 128 -14.30 16.49 -6.09
C THR A 128 -12.82 16.86 -6.09
N ILE A 129 -11.99 15.99 -5.53
CA ILE A 129 -10.55 16.19 -5.38
C ILE A 129 -9.85 15.28 -6.40
N LYS A 130 -9.10 15.87 -7.32
CA LYS A 130 -8.21 15.14 -8.22
C LYS A 130 -6.88 14.89 -7.52
N ILE A 131 -6.52 13.63 -7.39
CA ILE A 131 -5.29 13.15 -6.73
C ILE A 131 -4.40 12.49 -7.77
N LEU A 132 -3.11 12.82 -7.75
CA LEU A 132 -2.09 12.19 -8.55
C LEU A 132 -1.19 11.34 -7.66
N ALA A 133 -0.98 10.08 -8.03
CA ALA A 133 -0.18 9.14 -7.26
C ALA A 133 0.57 8.15 -8.16
N ASN A 134 1.66 7.58 -7.64
CA ASN A 134 2.28 6.41 -8.24
C ASN A 134 1.57 5.16 -7.73
N ALA A 135 0.82 4.51 -8.60
CA ALA A 135 0.08 3.29 -8.31
C ALA A 135 0.84 2.06 -8.82
N GLU A 136 0.58 0.93 -8.19
CA GLU A 136 0.98 -0.40 -8.64
C GLU A 136 -0.24 -1.07 -9.24
N TYR A 137 -0.09 -1.65 -10.44
CA TYR A 137 -1.15 -2.43 -11.07
C TYR A 137 -0.84 -3.93 -10.94
N GLU A 138 -1.82 -4.69 -10.47
CA GLU A 138 -1.75 -6.15 -10.42
C GLU A 138 -2.95 -6.73 -11.16
N GLU A 139 -2.69 -7.62 -12.14
CA GLU A 139 -3.74 -8.28 -12.92
C GLU A 139 -4.69 -9.07 -12.00
N GLY A 140 -5.99 -8.87 -12.17
CA GLY A 140 -7.04 -9.48 -11.34
C GLY A 140 -7.29 -8.79 -9.98
N VAL A 141 -6.41 -7.91 -9.53
CA VAL A 141 -6.57 -7.13 -8.28
C VAL A 141 -6.88 -5.66 -8.57
N GLY A 142 -6.24 -5.08 -9.60
CA GLY A 142 -6.40 -3.69 -10.02
C GLY A 142 -5.30 -2.78 -9.47
N TYR A 143 -5.63 -1.50 -9.28
CA TYR A 143 -4.68 -0.47 -8.83
C TYR A 143 -4.59 -0.39 -7.31
N SER A 144 -3.36 -0.20 -6.82
CA SER A 144 -3.10 0.11 -5.43
C SER A 144 -2.06 1.24 -5.29
N VAL A 145 -2.25 2.11 -4.30
CA VAL A 145 -1.31 3.17 -3.94
C VAL A 145 -0.84 2.90 -2.52
N ASN A 146 0.45 2.56 -2.37
CA ASN A 146 1.06 2.23 -1.08
C ASN A 146 0.23 1.23 -0.25
N GLY A 147 -0.31 0.18 -0.89
CA GLY A 147 -1.11 -0.86 -0.27
C GLY A 147 -2.58 -0.49 -0.03
N SER A 148 -3.02 0.71 -0.41
CA SER A 148 -4.44 1.09 -0.42
C SER A 148 -5.01 0.84 -1.81
N ARG A 149 -6.05 0.01 -1.92
CA ARG A 149 -6.72 -0.25 -3.19
C ARG A 149 -7.43 1.01 -3.67
N ILE A 150 -7.32 1.29 -4.97
CA ILE A 150 -8.00 2.40 -5.64
C ILE A 150 -8.89 1.80 -6.72
N ALA A 151 -10.19 1.94 -6.58
CA ALA A 151 -11.17 1.48 -7.56
C ALA A 151 -12.40 2.39 -7.57
N ILE A 152 -13.04 2.53 -8.74
CA ILE A 152 -14.26 3.33 -8.86
C ILE A 152 -15.35 2.73 -7.98
N GLY A 153 -15.99 3.57 -7.14
CA GLY A 153 -16.99 3.17 -6.16
C GLY A 153 -16.43 2.75 -4.80
N GLU A 154 -15.09 2.60 -4.67
CA GLU A 154 -14.45 2.26 -3.40
C GLU A 154 -14.45 3.45 -2.45
N PRO A 155 -14.82 3.26 -1.16
CA PRO A 155 -14.71 4.30 -0.16
C PRO A 155 -13.23 4.51 0.19
N LEU A 156 -12.83 5.77 0.29
CA LEU A 156 -11.48 6.19 0.65
C LEU A 156 -11.51 7.12 1.86
N ASP A 157 -10.91 6.67 2.96
CA ASP A 157 -10.74 7.49 4.16
C ASP A 157 -9.51 8.37 3.99
N ILE A 158 -9.72 9.59 3.56
CA ILE A 158 -8.67 10.56 3.26
C ILE A 158 -8.39 11.49 4.44
N ARG A 159 -7.12 11.80 4.62
CA ARG A 159 -6.64 12.83 5.53
C ARG A 159 -5.78 13.82 4.76
N LEU A 160 -6.16 15.06 4.83
CA LEU A 160 -5.44 16.24 4.38
C LEU A 160 -4.80 16.95 5.59
N PRO A 161 -3.90 17.92 5.42
CA PRO A 161 -3.23 18.58 6.54
C PRO A 161 -4.17 19.14 7.63
N LYS A 162 -5.38 19.56 7.26
CA LYS A 162 -6.35 20.16 8.17
C LYS A 162 -7.64 19.36 8.36
N PHE A 163 -7.87 18.32 7.55
CA PHE A 163 -9.14 17.58 7.52
C PHE A 163 -8.95 16.08 7.42
N THR A 164 -9.93 15.37 7.94
CA THR A 164 -10.11 13.94 7.72
C THR A 164 -11.53 13.72 7.28
N TRP A 165 -11.74 13.00 6.19
CA TRP A 165 -13.06 12.72 5.65
C TRP A 165 -13.07 11.40 4.89
N SER A 166 -14.27 10.84 4.67
CA SER A 166 -14.48 9.67 3.83
C SER A 166 -15.15 10.12 2.53
N GLY A 167 -14.56 9.76 1.41
CA GLY A 167 -15.09 10.01 0.07
C GLY A 167 -15.15 8.73 -0.74
N TYR A 168 -15.61 8.83 -1.98
CA TYR A 168 -15.67 7.71 -2.92
C TYR A 168 -14.83 8.03 -4.16
N CYS A 169 -14.08 7.05 -4.64
CA CYS A 169 -13.41 7.18 -5.93
C CYS A 169 -14.47 7.17 -7.04
N THR A 170 -14.53 8.23 -7.84
CA THR A 170 -15.55 8.38 -8.91
C THR A 170 -15.00 8.15 -10.29
N GLN A 171 -13.73 8.47 -10.54
CA GLN A 171 -13.07 8.34 -11.84
C GLN A 171 -11.59 8.03 -11.65
N MET A 172 -11.00 7.38 -12.66
CA MET A 172 -9.57 7.04 -12.69
C MET A 172 -9.06 7.18 -14.13
N TYR A 173 -7.80 7.65 -14.27
CA TYR A 173 -7.09 7.81 -15.55
C TYR A 173 -5.61 7.48 -15.37
N GLU A 174 -5.06 6.77 -16.34
CA GLU A 174 -3.63 6.51 -16.50
C GLU A 174 -2.96 7.62 -17.32
#